data_655477413f06b03053d4327b0a062fa8
#
_entry.id   655477413f06b03053d4327b0a062fa8
#
_cell.length_a   1.000
_cell.length_b   1.000
_cell.length_c   1.000
_cell.angle_alpha   90.00
_cell.angle_beta   90.00
_cell.angle_gamma   90.00
#
_symmetry.space_group_name_H-M   'P 1'
#
loop_
_entity.id
_entity.type
_entity.pdbx_description
1 polymer ?
#
loop_
_entity_poly.entity_id
_entity_poly.type
_entity_poly.pdbx_seq_one_letter_code
_entity_poly.pdbx_strand_id
1 'polypeptide(L)'
;MRTVTYGAACSLDGYIAGSGGAIDWLHFSRDVEDIMAEYWTTVDAILMGRKTWEFAAAQGVGGEVDPGSRSASNEATGIPPVTTFILSRTLKESPPGVELVSADAAGFVKQLKEQPGKGICLMGGGELAGSLFEAGLIDEVSLNVHPVLLGSGVPFFRPQPRRTGLELEESRVLDGGCVLMNYRVRH
;
A
#
# COMPACT_ATOMS: atom_id res chain seq x y z
N MET A 1 -3.17 -10.25 16.57
CA MET A 1 -2.40 -10.32 15.30
C MET A 1 -2.45 -8.94 14.66
N ARG A 2 -1.40 -8.54 13.98
CA ARG A 2 -1.35 -7.25 13.26
C ARG A 2 -2.27 -7.31 12.04
N THR A 3 -2.93 -6.21 11.74
CA THR A 3 -3.82 -6.07 10.57
C THR A 3 -3.00 -5.73 9.34
N VAL A 4 -3.25 -6.41 8.21
CA VAL A 4 -2.68 -6.06 6.90
C VAL A 4 -3.76 -5.34 6.09
N THR A 5 -3.53 -4.07 5.81
CA THR A 5 -4.40 -3.24 4.98
C THR A 5 -3.80 -3.07 3.59
N TYR A 6 -4.50 -3.50 2.55
CA TYR A 6 -4.15 -3.23 1.16
C TYR A 6 -4.88 -1.99 0.69
N GLY A 7 -4.15 -0.91 0.43
CA GLY A 7 -4.75 0.37 0.11
C GLY A 7 -4.03 1.15 -0.98
N ALA A 8 -4.79 1.87 -1.78
CA ALA A 8 -4.30 2.89 -2.71
C ALA A 8 -5.42 3.82 -3.17
N ALA A 9 -5.01 4.96 -3.75
CA ALA A 9 -5.89 5.73 -4.63
C ALA A 9 -6.09 4.96 -5.94
N CYS A 10 -7.30 4.97 -6.47
CA CYS A 10 -7.61 4.35 -7.76
C CYS A 10 -8.65 5.17 -8.54
N SER A 11 -8.65 4.99 -9.87
CA SER A 11 -9.71 5.48 -10.73
C SER A 11 -11.02 4.73 -10.49
N LEU A 12 -12.13 5.28 -10.95
CA LEU A 12 -13.46 4.64 -10.84
C LEU A 12 -13.51 3.28 -11.56
N ASP A 13 -12.71 3.09 -12.61
CA ASP A 13 -12.56 1.83 -13.34
C ASP A 13 -11.42 0.94 -12.81
N GLY A 14 -10.86 1.26 -11.62
CA GLY A 14 -10.03 0.36 -10.83
C GLY A 14 -8.54 0.33 -11.20
N TYR A 15 -7.99 1.39 -11.77
CA TYR A 15 -6.55 1.51 -12.05
C TYR A 15 -5.87 2.41 -11.01
N ILE A 16 -4.64 2.05 -10.61
CA ILE A 16 -3.80 2.84 -9.70
C ILE A 16 -2.83 3.75 -10.43
N ALA A 17 -2.62 3.52 -11.72
CA ALA A 17 -1.86 4.38 -12.61
C ALA A 17 -2.35 4.20 -14.04
N GLY A 18 -2.29 5.23 -14.85
CA GLY A 18 -2.56 5.17 -16.29
C GLY A 18 -1.46 4.47 -17.08
N SER A 19 -1.58 4.46 -18.40
CA SER A 19 -0.57 3.95 -19.31
C SER A 19 0.77 4.66 -19.08
N GLY A 20 1.88 3.89 -19.03
CA GLY A 20 3.20 4.44 -18.73
C GLY A 20 3.42 4.82 -17.25
N GLY A 21 2.50 4.51 -16.35
CA GLY A 21 2.61 4.83 -14.93
C GLY A 21 2.14 6.24 -14.59
N ALA A 22 1.35 6.89 -15.45
CA ALA A 22 0.85 8.24 -15.21
C ALA A 22 -0.06 8.30 -13.96
N ILE A 23 0.20 9.28 -13.08
CA ILE A 23 -0.55 9.55 -11.84
C ILE A 23 -1.02 11.00 -11.74
N ASP A 24 -0.99 11.75 -12.82
CA ASP A 24 -1.38 13.16 -12.95
C ASP A 24 -2.87 13.43 -12.68
N TRP A 25 -3.66 12.37 -12.63
CA TRP A 25 -5.09 12.38 -12.28
C TRP A 25 -5.36 12.36 -10.75
N LEU A 26 -4.34 12.11 -9.94
CA LEU A 26 -4.49 12.10 -8.48
C LEU A 26 -4.77 13.50 -7.96
N HIS A 27 -5.80 13.61 -7.14
CA HIS A 27 -6.16 14.82 -6.43
C HIS A 27 -5.83 14.68 -4.95
N PHE A 28 -4.90 15.51 -4.47
CA PHE A 28 -4.52 15.58 -3.05
C PHE A 28 -5.23 16.78 -2.44
N SER A 29 -6.37 16.52 -1.80
CA SER A 29 -7.09 17.52 -1.02
C SER A 29 -6.64 17.46 0.44
N ARG A 30 -6.96 18.52 1.20
CA ARG A 30 -6.57 18.62 2.61
C ARG A 30 -7.14 17.47 3.45
N ASP A 31 -8.37 17.08 3.20
CA ASP A 31 -9.00 15.95 3.90
C ASP A 31 -8.31 14.62 3.59
N VAL A 32 -7.79 14.42 2.37
CA VAL A 32 -6.94 13.26 2.03
C VAL A 32 -5.63 13.32 2.82
N GLU A 33 -4.99 14.49 2.92
CA GLU A 33 -3.76 14.66 3.70
C GLU A 33 -4.00 14.35 5.19
N ASP A 34 -5.09 14.86 5.77
CA ASP A 34 -5.45 14.61 7.16
C ASP A 34 -5.71 13.12 7.43
N ILE A 35 -6.45 12.44 6.54
CA ILE A 35 -6.70 10.99 6.62
C ILE A 35 -5.40 10.19 6.52
N MET A 36 -4.52 10.56 5.59
CA MET A 36 -3.23 9.89 5.44
C MET A 36 -2.34 10.10 6.67
N ALA A 37 -2.30 11.33 7.21
CA ALA A 37 -1.55 11.61 8.45
C ALA A 37 -2.06 10.76 9.62
N GLU A 38 -3.37 10.63 9.80
CA GLU A 38 -3.97 9.76 10.81
C GLU A 38 -3.59 8.28 10.56
N TYR A 39 -3.77 7.79 9.34
CA TYR A 39 -3.46 6.41 8.97
C TYR A 39 -2.00 6.04 9.27
N TRP A 40 -1.04 6.90 8.97
CA TRP A 40 0.38 6.65 9.23
C TRP A 40 0.71 6.50 10.73
N THR A 41 -0.15 7.00 11.62
CA THR A 41 0.01 6.76 13.07
C THR A 41 -0.35 5.33 13.48
N THR A 42 -1.15 4.63 12.68
CA THR A 42 -1.68 3.29 12.96
C THR A 42 -0.83 2.15 12.42
N VAL A 43 0.18 2.44 11.60
CA VAL A 43 1.06 1.44 10.97
C VAL A 43 2.52 1.64 11.38
N ASP A 44 3.32 0.58 11.37
CA ASP A 44 4.76 0.61 11.60
C ASP A 44 5.55 -0.24 10.59
N ALA A 45 4.86 -0.86 9.64
CA ALA A 45 5.46 -1.64 8.56
C ALA A 45 4.78 -1.35 7.21
N ILE A 46 5.59 -1.23 6.15
CA ILE A 46 5.15 -1.10 4.78
C ILE A 46 5.66 -2.29 3.98
N LEU A 47 4.79 -2.91 3.20
CA LEU A 47 5.13 -3.97 2.26
C LEU A 47 4.98 -3.46 0.82
N MET A 48 6.01 -3.65 0.02
CA MET A 48 6.01 -3.28 -1.41
C MET A 48 6.58 -4.40 -2.26
N GLY A 49 6.04 -4.59 -3.45
CA GLY A 49 6.73 -5.30 -4.52
C GLY A 49 7.82 -4.41 -5.14
N ARG A 50 8.86 -5.02 -5.74
CA ARG A 50 9.98 -4.31 -6.38
C ARG A 50 9.52 -3.17 -7.31
N LYS A 51 8.58 -3.44 -8.23
CA LYS A 51 8.11 -2.43 -9.19
C LYS A 51 7.43 -1.23 -8.52
N THR A 52 6.69 -1.46 -7.45
CA THR A 52 6.04 -0.39 -6.68
C THR A 52 7.09 0.47 -5.98
N TRP A 53 8.12 -0.17 -5.41
CA TRP A 53 9.22 0.56 -4.79
C TRP A 53 10.02 1.38 -5.82
N GLU A 54 10.39 0.78 -6.97
CA GLU A 54 11.09 1.48 -8.06
C GLU A 54 10.29 2.70 -8.55
N PHE A 55 8.98 2.55 -8.68
CA PHE A 55 8.08 3.63 -9.06
C PHE A 55 8.05 4.74 -7.99
N ALA A 56 7.85 4.39 -6.72
CA ALA A 56 7.82 5.34 -5.62
C ALA A 56 9.14 6.12 -5.50
N ALA A 57 10.27 5.43 -5.61
CA ALA A 57 11.60 6.04 -5.60
C ALA A 57 11.80 7.03 -6.77
N ALA A 58 11.32 6.68 -7.98
CA ALA A 58 11.39 7.56 -9.14
C ALA A 58 10.53 8.82 -9.01
N GLN A 59 9.44 8.77 -8.23
CA GLN A 59 8.56 9.93 -7.98
C GLN A 59 9.02 10.77 -6.77
N GLY A 60 10.11 10.39 -6.11
CA GLY A 60 10.53 11.04 -4.86
C GLY A 60 9.58 10.75 -3.69
N VAL A 61 8.63 9.87 -3.87
CA VAL A 61 7.74 9.37 -2.81
C VAL A 61 8.47 8.25 -2.09
N GLY A 62 9.10 8.56 -1.01
CA GLY A 62 10.04 7.70 -0.29
C GLY A 62 11.39 8.40 -0.23
N GLY A 63 11.34 9.73 -0.01
CA GLY A 63 12.50 10.61 0.00
C GLY A 63 13.69 9.97 0.71
N GLU A 64 14.90 10.39 0.36
CA GLU A 64 16.18 9.90 0.87
C GLU A 64 16.05 9.40 2.31
N VAL A 65 15.74 8.10 2.43
CA VAL A 65 15.89 7.43 3.71
C VAL A 65 17.40 7.33 3.89
N ASP A 66 17.94 8.18 4.71
CA ASP A 66 19.36 8.16 5.07
C ASP A 66 19.74 6.70 5.40
N PRO A 67 20.73 6.09 4.73
CA PRO A 67 21.11 4.70 4.91
C PRO A 67 21.52 4.31 6.32
N GLY A 68 21.65 5.26 7.24
CA GLY A 68 22.00 5.07 8.64
C GLY A 68 20.84 5.26 9.62
N SER A 69 19.69 5.67 9.13
CA SER A 69 18.53 5.93 9.94
C SER A 69 17.60 4.70 9.84
N ARG A 70 17.46 3.95 10.92
CA ARG A 70 16.19 3.31 11.24
C ARG A 70 15.16 4.43 11.13
N SER A 71 14.41 4.45 10.02
CA SER A 71 13.50 5.51 9.63
C SER A 71 13.53 6.67 10.63
N ALA A 72 14.47 7.60 10.46
CA ALA A 72 14.52 8.75 11.34
C ALA A 72 13.12 9.33 11.26
N SER A 73 12.48 9.44 12.40
CA SER A 73 11.29 10.23 12.57
C SER A 73 11.49 11.46 11.69
N ASN A 74 10.74 11.56 10.63
CA ASN A 74 10.77 12.74 9.83
C ASN A 74 10.07 13.78 10.72
N GLU A 75 10.82 14.35 11.68
CA GLU A 75 10.31 15.38 12.60
C GLU A 75 9.65 16.50 11.83
N ALA A 76 10.05 16.67 10.57
CA ALA A 76 9.45 17.62 9.64
C ALA A 76 8.05 17.16 9.12
N THR A 77 7.74 15.88 9.09
CA THR A 77 6.46 15.37 8.56
C THR A 77 5.56 14.75 9.64
N GLY A 78 6.05 14.57 10.87
CA GLY A 78 5.29 13.95 11.96
C GLY A 78 4.94 12.47 11.74
N ILE A 79 5.48 11.83 10.69
CA ILE A 79 5.25 10.41 10.41
C ILE A 79 6.10 9.56 11.36
N PRO A 80 5.50 8.63 12.12
CA PRO A 80 6.24 7.71 12.98
C PRO A 80 7.24 6.86 12.17
N PRO A 81 8.31 6.36 12.79
CA PRO A 81 9.26 5.48 12.12
C PRO A 81 8.54 4.21 11.62
N VAL A 82 8.64 3.95 10.32
CA VAL A 82 8.00 2.84 9.64
C VAL A 82 9.08 2.00 8.95
N THR A 83 9.07 0.68 9.17
CA THR A 83 9.98 -0.23 8.47
C THR A 83 9.41 -0.60 7.10
N THR A 84 10.16 -0.35 6.04
CA THR A 84 9.77 -0.72 4.67
C THR A 84 10.42 -2.03 4.26
N PHE A 85 9.60 -2.99 3.84
CA PHE A 85 10.02 -4.29 3.31
C PHE A 85 9.74 -4.34 1.81
N ILE A 86 10.76 -4.70 1.01
CA ILE A 86 10.61 -5.00 -0.41
C ILE A 86 10.57 -6.50 -0.60
N LEU A 87 9.44 -7.01 -1.06
CA LEU A 87 9.27 -8.43 -1.35
C LEU A 87 9.61 -8.69 -2.82
N SER A 88 10.77 -9.33 -3.08
CA SER A 88 11.26 -9.56 -4.43
C SER A 88 12.13 -10.80 -4.53
N ARG A 89 11.83 -11.66 -5.52
CA ARG A 89 12.65 -12.81 -5.86
C ARG A 89 13.79 -12.48 -6.84
N THR A 90 13.78 -11.30 -7.42
CA THR A 90 14.72 -10.90 -8.47
C THR A 90 15.74 -9.86 -8.04
N LEU A 91 15.44 -9.08 -7.03
CA LEU A 91 16.38 -8.11 -6.45
C LEU A 91 17.48 -8.88 -5.71
N LYS A 92 18.74 -8.49 -5.91
CA LYS A 92 19.90 -9.18 -5.35
C LYS A 92 20.41 -8.56 -4.07
N GLU A 93 20.23 -7.26 -3.93
CA GLU A 93 20.72 -6.47 -2.81
C GLU A 93 19.59 -5.60 -2.27
N SER A 94 19.63 -5.35 -0.98
CA SER A 94 18.68 -4.44 -0.34
C SER A 94 19.03 -3.00 -0.69
N PRO A 95 18.10 -2.22 -1.22
CA PRO A 95 18.31 -0.79 -1.37
C PRO A 95 18.54 -0.12 0.00
N PRO A 96 19.22 1.04 0.05
CA PRO A 96 19.40 1.78 1.29
C PRO A 96 18.08 2.08 2.00
N GLY A 97 18.05 1.89 3.32
CA GLY A 97 16.92 2.26 4.18
C GLY A 97 15.70 1.33 4.11
N VAL A 98 15.78 0.21 3.38
CA VAL A 98 14.68 -0.77 3.27
C VAL A 98 15.19 -2.18 3.53
N GLU A 99 14.30 -3.09 3.91
CA GLU A 99 14.62 -4.50 4.13
C GLU A 99 14.16 -5.34 2.94
N LEU A 100 15.08 -6.13 2.35
CA LEU A 100 14.76 -7.03 1.25
C LEU A 100 14.32 -8.39 1.77
N VAL A 101 13.14 -8.82 1.33
CA VAL A 101 12.61 -10.17 1.57
C VAL A 101 12.62 -10.92 0.25
N SER A 102 13.59 -11.83 0.09
CA SER A 102 13.78 -12.61 -1.15
C SER A 102 13.13 -13.99 -1.11
N ALA A 103 12.63 -14.42 0.05
CA ALA A 103 12.02 -15.72 0.27
C ALA A 103 10.49 -15.71 0.09
N ASP A 104 9.82 -16.72 0.63
CA ASP A 104 8.36 -16.86 0.64
C ASP A 104 7.68 -15.62 1.26
N ALA A 105 7.03 -14.83 0.42
CA ALA A 105 6.33 -13.62 0.82
C ALA A 105 5.18 -13.91 1.81
N ALA A 106 4.42 -14.97 1.57
CA ALA A 106 3.29 -15.33 2.42
C ALA A 106 3.76 -15.81 3.80
N GLY A 107 4.79 -16.64 3.85
CA GLY A 107 5.40 -17.07 5.11
C GLY A 107 5.98 -15.92 5.91
N PHE A 108 6.67 -14.98 5.25
CA PHE A 108 7.18 -13.78 5.90
C PHE A 108 6.06 -12.91 6.49
N VAL A 109 5.02 -12.60 5.70
CA VAL A 109 3.90 -11.77 6.16
C VAL A 109 3.14 -12.43 7.31
N LYS A 110 2.96 -13.76 7.25
CA LYS A 110 2.36 -14.52 8.35
C LYS A 110 3.14 -14.34 9.65
N GLN A 111 4.47 -14.51 9.61
CA GLN A 111 5.34 -14.31 10.77
C GLN A 111 5.29 -12.85 11.28
N LEU A 112 5.30 -11.88 10.36
CA LEU A 112 5.22 -10.46 10.70
C LEU A 112 3.91 -10.12 11.41
N LYS A 113 2.78 -10.72 10.99
CA LYS A 113 1.47 -10.56 11.66
C LYS A 113 1.46 -11.07 13.10
N GLU A 114 2.27 -12.07 13.41
CA GLU A 114 2.35 -12.67 14.75
C GLU A 114 3.24 -11.87 15.72
N GLN A 115 4.10 -10.98 15.19
CA GLN A 115 4.97 -10.14 16.01
C GLN A 115 4.20 -9.00 16.69
N PRO A 116 4.69 -8.47 17.82
CA PRO A 116 4.19 -7.22 18.37
C PRO A 116 4.39 -6.06 17.40
N GLY A 117 3.44 -5.15 17.33
CA GLY A 117 3.53 -3.97 16.47
C GLY A 117 2.15 -3.41 16.12
N LYS A 118 2.17 -2.36 15.31
CA LYS A 118 0.98 -1.71 14.76
C LYS A 118 0.51 -2.43 13.48
N GLY A 119 -0.36 -1.80 12.70
CA GLY A 119 -0.80 -2.27 11.40
C GLY A 119 0.34 -2.42 10.39
N ILE A 120 0.06 -3.13 9.31
CA ILE A 120 0.96 -3.37 8.18
C ILE A 120 0.28 -2.81 6.93
N CYS A 121 0.91 -1.82 6.29
CA CYS A 121 0.44 -1.25 5.03
C CYS A 121 1.00 -2.04 3.85
N LEU A 122 0.14 -2.66 3.04
CA LEU A 122 0.52 -3.21 1.74
C LEU A 122 0.26 -2.16 0.66
N MET A 123 1.31 -1.49 0.19
CA MET A 123 1.23 -0.49 -0.88
C MET A 123 1.17 -1.09 -2.29
N GLY A 124 1.26 -2.40 -2.41
CA GLY A 124 1.18 -3.07 -3.70
C GLY A 124 2.52 -3.67 -4.15
N GLY A 125 2.76 -4.19 -5.39
CA GLY A 125 1.84 -4.19 -6.55
C GLY A 125 0.87 -5.36 -6.55
N GLY A 126 0.03 -5.35 -7.57
CA GLY A 126 -1.07 -6.30 -7.70
C GLY A 126 -0.68 -7.78 -7.71
N GLU A 127 0.54 -8.15 -8.11
CA GLU A 127 1.04 -9.54 -8.01
C GLU A 127 1.25 -9.96 -6.56
N LEU A 128 1.88 -9.09 -5.77
CA LEU A 128 2.11 -9.33 -4.35
C LEU A 128 0.77 -9.38 -3.61
N ALA A 129 -0.10 -8.39 -3.84
CA ALA A 129 -1.42 -8.37 -3.24
C ALA A 129 -2.22 -9.63 -3.60
N GLY A 130 -2.21 -10.06 -4.87
CA GLY A 130 -2.87 -11.28 -5.32
C GLY A 130 -2.40 -12.52 -4.55
N SER A 131 -1.09 -12.71 -4.39
CA SER A 131 -0.54 -13.84 -3.64
C SER A 131 -0.91 -13.81 -2.16
N LEU A 132 -0.98 -12.61 -1.55
CA LEU A 132 -1.39 -12.47 -0.15
C LEU A 132 -2.91 -12.66 0.05
N PHE A 133 -3.74 -12.27 -0.93
CA PHE A 133 -5.17 -12.61 -0.93
C PHE A 133 -5.38 -14.11 -1.00
N GLU A 134 -4.68 -14.81 -1.91
CA GLU A 134 -4.75 -16.28 -2.02
C GLU A 134 -4.34 -16.98 -0.73
N ALA A 135 -3.38 -16.41 -0.01
CA ALA A 135 -2.91 -16.92 1.28
C ALA A 135 -3.80 -16.52 2.48
N GLY A 136 -4.86 -15.72 2.28
CA GLY A 136 -5.74 -15.23 3.35
C GLY A 136 -5.03 -14.30 4.34
N LEU A 137 -4.07 -13.51 3.89
CA LEU A 137 -3.23 -12.67 4.75
C LEU A 137 -3.60 -11.19 4.74
N ILE A 138 -4.49 -10.76 3.84
CA ILE A 138 -5.02 -9.39 3.80
C ILE A 138 -6.30 -9.33 4.61
N ASP A 139 -6.34 -8.44 5.58
CA ASP A 139 -7.49 -8.29 6.50
C ASP A 139 -8.42 -7.16 6.05
N GLU A 140 -7.85 -6.11 5.45
CA GLU A 140 -8.59 -4.91 5.05
C GLU A 140 -8.20 -4.45 3.65
N VAL A 141 -9.17 -3.79 3.00
CA VAL A 141 -8.97 -3.08 1.72
C VAL A 141 -9.41 -1.64 1.89
N SER A 142 -8.52 -0.69 1.59
CA SER A 142 -8.80 0.75 1.65
C SER A 142 -8.65 1.36 0.27
N LEU A 143 -9.70 1.94 -0.27
CA LEU A 143 -9.74 2.56 -1.59
C LEU A 143 -10.07 4.04 -1.47
N ASN A 144 -9.22 4.90 -2.03
CA ASN A 144 -9.59 6.28 -2.33
C ASN A 144 -9.94 6.35 -3.83
N VAL A 145 -11.23 6.25 -4.14
CA VAL A 145 -11.73 6.22 -5.52
C VAL A 145 -11.87 7.63 -6.06
N HIS A 146 -11.13 7.92 -7.12
CA HIS A 146 -11.17 9.20 -7.83
C HIS A 146 -12.23 9.18 -8.94
N PRO A 147 -12.94 10.31 -9.19
CA PRO A 147 -14.00 10.41 -10.19
C PRO A 147 -13.43 10.54 -11.61
N VAL A 148 -12.62 9.58 -12.03
CA VAL A 148 -11.96 9.53 -13.36
C VAL A 148 -12.00 8.12 -13.91
N LEU A 149 -12.08 7.99 -15.24
CA LEU A 149 -11.92 6.75 -15.98
C LEU A 149 -10.61 6.82 -16.75
N LEU A 150 -9.71 5.86 -16.53
CA LEU A 150 -8.42 5.77 -17.21
C LEU A 150 -8.47 4.86 -18.45
N GLY A 151 -9.42 3.93 -18.51
CA GLY A 151 -9.62 3.01 -19.61
C GLY A 151 -8.56 1.92 -19.73
N SER A 152 -7.32 2.20 -19.31
CA SER A 152 -6.20 1.26 -19.28
C SER A 152 -5.11 1.75 -18.33
N GLY A 153 -4.25 0.81 -17.89
CA GLY A 153 -3.17 1.15 -16.96
C GLY A 153 -2.78 0.00 -16.05
N VAL A 154 -2.31 0.34 -14.86
CA VAL A 154 -1.96 -0.63 -13.81
C VAL A 154 -3.19 -0.89 -12.95
N PRO A 155 -3.79 -2.10 -12.98
CA PRO A 155 -4.97 -2.38 -12.20
C PRO A 155 -4.65 -2.48 -10.70
N PHE A 156 -5.57 -2.00 -9.84
CA PHE A 156 -5.48 -2.19 -8.40
C PHE A 156 -5.59 -3.68 -8.04
N PHE A 157 -6.63 -4.35 -8.53
CA PHE A 157 -6.80 -5.78 -8.37
C PHE A 157 -6.40 -6.53 -9.64
N ARG A 158 -5.59 -7.57 -9.47
CA ARG A 158 -5.41 -8.58 -10.52
C ARG A 158 -6.57 -9.58 -10.52
N PRO A 159 -6.80 -10.28 -11.62
CA PRO A 159 -7.73 -11.40 -11.63
C PRO A 159 -7.39 -12.39 -10.51
N GLN A 160 -8.38 -12.73 -9.71
CA GLN A 160 -8.26 -13.66 -8.59
C GLN A 160 -8.93 -14.99 -8.98
N PRO A 161 -8.34 -16.16 -8.60
CA PRO A 161 -8.93 -17.46 -8.91
C PRO A 161 -10.22 -17.72 -8.13
N ARG A 162 -10.43 -17.01 -7.02
CA ARG A 162 -11.59 -17.16 -6.14
C ARG A 162 -12.23 -15.82 -5.84
N ARG A 163 -13.52 -15.85 -5.54
CA ARG A 163 -14.22 -14.68 -5.02
C ARG A 163 -13.80 -14.43 -3.57
N THR A 164 -13.47 -13.18 -3.26
CA THR A 164 -13.23 -12.71 -1.89
C THR A 164 -14.39 -11.82 -1.47
N GLY A 165 -15.07 -12.18 -0.39
CA GLY A 165 -16.13 -11.35 0.19
C GLY A 165 -15.55 -10.16 0.92
N LEU A 166 -16.16 -9.00 0.75
CA LEU A 166 -15.79 -7.77 1.46
C LEU A 166 -16.99 -7.27 2.26
N GLU A 167 -16.75 -6.70 3.41
CA GLU A 167 -17.74 -6.05 4.26
C GLU A 167 -17.37 -4.58 4.41
N LEU A 168 -18.26 -3.69 3.96
CA LEU A 168 -18.04 -2.25 4.08
C LEU A 168 -18.05 -1.84 5.55
N GLU A 169 -16.99 -1.20 6.01
CA GLU A 169 -16.87 -0.65 7.36
C GLU A 169 -17.05 0.87 7.37
N GLU A 170 -16.52 1.54 6.36
CA GLU A 170 -16.63 3.00 6.24
C GLU A 170 -16.73 3.43 4.78
N SER A 171 -17.50 4.48 4.54
CA SER A 171 -17.45 5.24 3.29
C SER A 171 -17.54 6.74 3.58
N ARG A 172 -16.68 7.54 2.94
CA ARG A 172 -16.61 8.99 3.14
C ARG A 172 -16.42 9.69 1.79
N VAL A 173 -17.26 10.67 1.52
CA VAL A 173 -17.04 11.58 0.37
C VAL A 173 -16.00 12.62 0.78
N LEU A 174 -15.01 12.82 -0.09
CA LEU A 174 -13.89 13.73 0.08
C LEU A 174 -13.97 14.85 -0.94
N ASP A 175 -13.20 15.91 -0.71
CA ASP A 175 -13.08 17.02 -1.65
C ASP A 175 -12.62 16.54 -3.03
N GLY A 176 -13.07 17.23 -4.09
CA GLY A 176 -12.83 16.82 -5.47
C GLY A 176 -13.70 15.67 -5.94
N GLY A 177 -14.69 15.23 -5.15
CA GLY A 177 -15.60 14.13 -5.49
C GLY A 177 -14.99 12.74 -5.33
N CYS A 178 -13.85 12.63 -4.67
CA CYS A 178 -13.27 11.34 -4.29
C CYS A 178 -14.11 10.64 -3.23
N VAL A 179 -14.02 9.31 -3.18
CA VAL A 179 -14.72 8.51 -2.16
C VAL A 179 -13.73 7.56 -1.51
N LEU A 180 -13.51 7.74 -0.20
CA LEU A 180 -12.82 6.75 0.62
C LEU A 180 -13.77 5.61 0.96
N MET A 181 -13.31 4.38 0.77
CA MET A 181 -14.04 3.17 1.17
C MET A 181 -13.10 2.20 1.87
N ASN A 182 -13.45 1.83 3.10
CA ASN A 182 -12.73 0.85 3.89
C ASN A 182 -13.58 -0.42 4.03
N TYR A 183 -12.97 -1.55 3.70
CA TYR A 183 -13.59 -2.85 3.74
C TYR A 183 -12.79 -3.82 4.58
N ARG A 184 -13.48 -4.65 5.35
CA ARG A 184 -12.92 -5.86 5.96
C ARG A 184 -13.03 -7.04 4.99
N VAL A 185 -11.96 -7.83 4.89
CA VAL A 185 -11.93 -9.07 4.11
C VAL A 185 -12.61 -10.18 4.91
N ARG A 186 -13.55 -10.89 4.27
CA ARG A 186 -14.19 -12.08 4.87
C ARG A 186 -13.36 -13.31 4.51
N HIS A 187 -12.83 -13.97 5.52
CA HIS A 187 -12.08 -15.23 5.40
C HIS A 187 -12.98 -16.46 5.49
#